data_123185731c1ebcc868d9d5ff0e4a8b22
#
_entry.id   123185731c1ebcc868d9d5ff0e4a8b22
#
_cell.length_a   1.000
_cell.length_b   1.000
_cell.length_c   1.000
_cell.angle_alpha   90.00
_cell.angle_beta   90.00
_cell.angle_gamma   90.00
#
_symmetry.space_group_name_H-M   'P 1'
#
loop_
_entity.id
_entity.type
_entity.pdbx_description
1 polymer ?
#
loop_
_entity_poly.entity_id
_entity_poly.type
_entity_poly.pdbx_seq_one_letter_code
_entity_poly.pdbx_strand_id
1 'polypeptide(L)' 'MNDEYLTRCVVDPLKRKLYLYSSEGDEKTVDCETMDQFMSVLRFVRETASEDVLSYVNPL' A
#
# COMPACT_ATOMS: atom_id res chain seq x y z
N MET A 1 20.88 4.60 13.02
CA MET A 1 19.42 4.64 13.13
C MET A 1 18.80 4.50 11.75
N ASN A 2 17.81 3.65 11.65
CA ASN A 2 17.23 3.31 10.35
C ASN A 2 16.12 4.28 10.00
N ASP A 3 16.33 5.06 8.96
CA ASP A 3 15.33 6.04 8.52
C ASP A 3 14.51 5.50 7.35
N GLU A 4 14.20 4.21 7.41
CA GLU A 4 13.40 3.59 6.38
C GLU A 4 12.00 4.22 6.34
N TYR A 5 11.58 4.56 5.14
CA TYR A 5 10.25 5.13 4.95
C TYR A 5 9.65 4.57 3.68
N LEU A 6 8.33 4.72 3.58
CA LEU A 6 7.58 4.21 2.44
C LEU A 6 7.78 5.13 1.25
N THR A 7 8.32 4.60 0.17
CA THR A 7 8.54 5.37 -1.06
C THR A 7 7.42 5.17 -2.06
N ARG A 8 6.73 4.03 -1.99
CA ARG A 8 5.67 3.72 -2.92
C ARG A 8 4.72 2.70 -2.31
N CYS A 9 3.45 2.89 -2.55
CA CYS A 9 2.42 1.94 -2.18
C CYS A 9 1.49 1.76 -3.38
N VAL A 10 1.46 0.55 -3.92
CA VAL A 10 0.58 0.22 -5.04
C VAL A 10 -0.65 -0.48 -4.49
N VAL A 11 -1.82 0.04 -4.81
CA VAL A 11 -3.08 -0.49 -4.35
C VAL A 11 -3.77 -1.24 -5.48
N ASP A 12 -4.09 -2.51 -5.26
CA ASP A 12 -4.79 -3.34 -6.24
C ASP A 12 -6.17 -3.71 -5.67
N PRO A 13 -7.22 -2.95 -6.01
CA PRO A 13 -8.55 -3.18 -5.45
C PRO A 13 -9.17 -4.51 -5.90
N LEU A 14 -8.84 -4.95 -7.11
CA LEU A 14 -9.42 -6.19 -7.62
C LEU A 14 -8.92 -7.41 -6.89
N LYS A 15 -7.65 -7.40 -6.53
CA LYS A 15 -7.04 -8.53 -5.81
C LYS A 15 -7.03 -8.31 -4.31
N ARG A 16 -7.48 -7.17 -3.85
CA ARG A 16 -7.47 -6.78 -2.43
C ARG A 16 -6.07 -6.90 -1.85
N LYS A 17 -5.09 -6.35 -2.59
CA LYS A 17 -3.68 -6.40 -2.20
C LYS A 17 -3.09 -5.01 -2.19
N LEU A 18 -2.09 -4.83 -1.33
CA LEU A 18 -1.28 -3.61 -1.31
C LEU A 18 0.19 -4.03 -1.38
N TYR A 19 0.93 -3.34 -2.23
CA TYR A 19 2.36 -3.59 -2.38
C TYR A 19 3.11 -2.39 -1.83
N LEU A 20 3.92 -2.62 -0.82
CA LEU A 20 4.64 -1.56 -0.12
C LEU A 20 6.12 -1.63 -0.46
N TYR A 21 6.68 -0.49 -0.85
CA TYR A 21 8.09 -0.38 -1.20
C TYR A 21 8.74 0.64 -0.29
N SER A 22 9.91 0.31 0.24
CA SER A 22 10.62 1.17 1.17
C SER A 22 11.82 1.85 0.53
N SER A 23 12.33 2.85 1.21
CA SER A 23 13.52 3.59 0.76
C SER A 23 14.77 2.72 0.72
N GLU A 24 14.76 1.60 1.42
CA GLU A 24 15.90 0.67 1.45
C GLU A 24 15.76 -0.47 0.44
N GLY A 25 14.73 -0.42 -0.40
CA GLY A 25 14.54 -1.42 -1.44
C GLY A 25 13.75 -2.64 -1.00
N ASP A 26 13.21 -2.63 0.19
CA ASP A 26 12.38 -3.73 0.67
C ASP A 26 10.99 -3.64 0.06
N GLU A 27 10.40 -4.80 -0.16
CA GLU A 27 9.05 -4.91 -0.71
C GLU A 27 8.23 -5.83 0.18
N LYS A 28 7.01 -5.42 0.45
CA LYS A 28 6.09 -6.21 1.25
C LYS A 28 4.72 -6.20 0.62
N THR A 29 4.09 -7.37 0.56
CA THR A 29 2.74 -7.50 0.03
C THR A 29 1.78 -7.76 1.17
N VAL A 30 0.70 -6.99 1.22
CA VAL A 30 -0.37 -7.17 2.19
C VAL A 30 -1.57 -7.77 1.48
N ASP A 31 -1.95 -8.98 1.86
CA ASP A 31 -3.14 -9.65 1.33
C ASP A 31 -4.29 -9.47 2.30
N CYS A 32 -5.44 -9.04 1.78
CA CYS A 32 -6.63 -8.87 2.59
C CYS A 32 -7.67 -9.91 2.16
N GLU A 33 -8.25 -10.60 3.14
CA GLU A 33 -9.20 -11.67 2.85
C GLU A 33 -10.59 -11.13 2.51
N THR A 34 -10.94 -9.98 3.06
CA THR A 34 -12.25 -9.40 2.83
C THR A 34 -12.11 -7.97 2.35
N MET A 35 -13.18 -7.46 1.74
CA MET A 35 -13.19 -6.07 1.29
C MET A 35 -13.14 -5.11 2.49
N ASP A 36 -13.79 -5.47 3.58
CA ASP A 36 -13.75 -4.64 4.79
C ASP A 36 -12.33 -4.50 5.32
N GLN A 37 -11.59 -5.60 5.34
CA GLN A 37 -10.20 -5.59 5.77
C GLN A 37 -9.37 -4.73 4.82
N PHE A 38 -9.60 -4.90 3.52
CA PHE A 38 -8.88 -4.13 2.51
C PHE A 38 -9.12 -2.64 2.68
N MET A 39 -10.37 -2.24 2.88
CA MET A 39 -10.72 -0.84 3.05
C MET A 39 -10.11 -0.26 4.32
N SER A 40 -10.05 -1.05 5.39
CA SER A 40 -9.43 -0.61 6.64
C SER A 40 -7.95 -0.35 6.47
N VAL A 41 -7.25 -1.26 5.80
CA VAL A 41 -5.82 -1.10 5.55
C VAL A 41 -5.56 0.07 4.62
N LEU A 42 -6.35 0.18 3.57
CA LEU A 42 -6.23 1.28 2.62
C LEU A 42 -6.41 2.62 3.29
N ARG A 43 -7.41 2.72 4.15
CA ARG A 43 -7.67 3.95 4.90
C ARG A 43 -6.49 4.32 5.78
N PHE A 44 -5.92 3.34 6.46
CA PHE A 44 -4.75 3.57 7.30
C PHE A 44 -3.57 4.09 6.48
N VAL A 45 -3.32 3.46 5.34
CA VAL A 45 -2.22 3.87 4.47
C VAL A 45 -2.46 5.27 3.93
N ARG A 46 -3.68 5.58 3.54
CA ARG A 46 -4.01 6.92 3.03
C ARG A 46 -3.83 8.01 4.07
N GLU A 47 -4.04 7.68 5.33
CA GLU A 47 -3.87 8.63 6.42
C GLU A 47 -2.40 8.83 6.81
N THR A 48 -1.56 7.80 6.59
CA THR A 48 -0.17 7.85 7.01
C THR A 48 0.79 8.19 5.87
N ALA A 49 0.46 7.81 4.64
CA ALA A 49 1.33 8.06 3.49
C ALA A 49 0.84 9.27 2.71
N SER A 50 1.78 9.99 2.10
CA SER A 50 1.42 11.13 1.25
C SER A 50 0.83 10.63 -0.06
N GLU A 51 0.09 11.49 -0.74
CA GLU A 51 -0.54 11.14 -2.02
C GLU A 51 0.49 10.78 -3.09
N ASP A 52 1.68 11.34 -3.00
CA ASP A 52 2.75 11.08 -3.96
C ASP A 52 3.23 9.63 -3.89
N VAL A 53 3.03 8.98 -2.75
CA VAL A 53 3.47 7.62 -2.51
C VAL A 53 2.44 6.62 -3.00
N LEU A 54 1.16 7.00 -2.99
CA LEU A 54 0.07 6.10 -3.35
C LEU A 54 -0.12 6.01 -4.85
N SER A 55 -0.28 4.79 -5.34
CA SER A 55 -0.61 4.51 -6.74
C SER A 55 -1.67 3.43 -6.77
N TYR A 56 -2.58 3.53 -7.70
CA TYR A 56 -3.64 2.54 -7.87
C TYR A 56 -3.45 1.79 -9.17
N VAL A 57 -3.61 0.49 -9.11
CA VAL A 57 -3.60 -0.33 -10.31
C VAL A 57 -4.89 -0.06 -11.08
N ASN A 58 -4.75 0.28 -12.35
CA ASN A 58 -5.92 0.51 -13.19
C ASN A 58 -6.53 -0.85 -13.54
N PRO A 59 -7.80 -1.08 -13.19
CA PRO A 59 -8.43 -2.39 -13.39
C PRO A 59 -8.78 -2.71 -14.84
N LEU A 60 -8.53 -1.82 -15.76
CA LEU A 60 -8.84 -2.10 -17.17
C LEU A 60 -7.91 -3.11 -17.78
#